data_303007454e4e3bdfbd87353527f4bc48
#
_entry.id   303007454e4e3bdfbd87353527f4bc48
#
_cell.length_a   1.000
_cell.length_b   1.000
_cell.length_c   1.000
_cell.angle_alpha   90.00
_cell.angle_beta   90.00
_cell.angle_gamma   90.00
#
_symmetry.space_group_name_H-M   'P 1'
#
loop_
_entity.id
_entity.type
_entity.pdbx_description
1 polymer ?
#
loop_
_entity_poly.entity_id
_entity_poly.type
_entity_poly.pdbx_seq_one_letter_code
_entity_poly.pdbx_strand_id
1 'polypeptide(L)'
;MEIQERILLEDVFGLTLTDVCGGALEKMSPSDKQKFATLKARLQKGEPVQYVTGKAPFCGRFFHVEPGVLIPRPETEELVDMVIDAMSVGSRPLSILDIGTGSGCIAISLALLKDTTVTAWDISKKALTIAGKNAELLKATVFFECQDIFKASYPESPSWDIIISNPPYICQKEAALMESNVLDHEPHEALFVPDEEPLLFYEAIGKYALQGLKQNGLLAFEINPLYANQLYDSLSHQGFHDISIVNDSFGKQRFILCYS
;
A
#
# COMPACT_ATOMS: atom_id res chain seq x y z
N MET A 1 0.19 19.77 23.34
CA MET A 1 -0.49 18.57 22.78
C MET A 1 0.32 18.10 21.59
N GLU A 2 0.72 16.86 21.57
CA GLU A 2 1.47 16.26 20.48
C GLU A 2 0.58 16.05 19.24
N ILE A 3 1.21 15.97 18.05
CA ILE A 3 0.48 15.80 16.78
C ILE A 3 -0.39 14.53 16.81
N GLN A 4 0.16 13.43 17.30
CA GLN A 4 -0.58 12.15 17.40
C GLN A 4 -1.79 12.22 18.32
N GLU A 5 -1.69 12.95 19.42
CA GLU A 5 -2.83 13.21 20.33
C GLU A 5 -3.94 14.02 19.64
N ARG A 6 -3.55 15.00 18.81
CA ARG A 6 -4.51 15.78 18.02
C ARG A 6 -5.25 14.90 17.02
N ILE A 7 -4.54 14.08 16.26
CA ILE A 7 -5.13 13.13 15.31
C ILE A 7 -6.10 12.19 16.04
N LEU A 8 -5.69 11.65 17.20
CA LEU A 8 -6.55 10.80 18.00
C LEU A 8 -7.86 11.49 18.40
N LEU A 9 -7.80 12.75 18.82
CA LEU A 9 -8.98 13.53 19.24
C LEU A 9 -9.90 13.85 18.06
N GLU A 10 -9.33 14.21 16.92
CA GLU A 10 -10.07 14.50 15.69
C GLU A 10 -10.74 13.22 15.14
N ASP A 11 -9.99 12.14 14.99
CA ASP A 11 -10.45 10.92 14.30
C ASP A 11 -11.42 10.08 15.13
N VAL A 12 -11.25 10.03 16.45
CA VAL A 12 -12.04 9.14 17.32
C VAL A 12 -13.16 9.87 18.05
N PHE A 13 -12.96 11.15 18.38
CA PHE A 13 -13.90 11.93 19.20
C PHE A 13 -14.50 13.12 18.44
N GLY A 14 -14.04 13.40 17.21
CA GLY A 14 -14.52 14.54 16.41
C GLY A 14 -14.15 15.90 16.99
N LEU A 15 -13.14 15.97 17.88
CA LEU A 15 -12.72 17.18 18.57
C LEU A 15 -11.57 17.85 17.83
N THR A 16 -11.84 19.02 17.26
CA THR A 16 -10.82 19.85 16.63
C THR A 16 -9.90 20.52 17.66
N LEU A 17 -8.76 21.04 17.23
CA LEU A 17 -7.88 21.82 18.09
C LEU A 17 -8.61 23.00 18.75
N THR A 18 -9.52 23.66 18.04
CA THR A 18 -10.34 24.77 18.55
C THR A 18 -11.25 24.29 19.67
N ASP A 19 -11.89 23.13 19.54
CA ASP A 19 -12.73 22.54 20.58
C ASP A 19 -11.92 22.24 21.85
N VAL A 20 -10.73 21.69 21.67
CA VAL A 20 -9.82 21.38 22.78
C VAL A 20 -9.40 22.66 23.52
N CYS A 21 -9.04 23.72 22.79
CA CYS A 21 -8.73 25.02 23.39
C CYS A 21 -9.95 25.64 24.10
N GLY A 22 -11.16 25.32 23.63
CA GLY A 22 -12.44 25.74 24.25
C GLY A 22 -12.88 24.87 25.44
N GLY A 23 -12.02 23.97 25.95
CA GLY A 23 -12.28 23.14 27.12
C GLY A 23 -13.16 21.91 26.84
N ALA A 24 -13.19 21.42 25.59
CA ALA A 24 -13.97 20.24 25.22
C ALA A 24 -13.52 18.96 25.95
N LEU A 25 -12.23 18.82 26.26
CA LEU A 25 -11.72 17.66 27.03
C LEU A 25 -12.34 17.55 28.43
N GLU A 26 -12.57 18.67 29.09
CA GLU A 26 -13.20 18.69 30.42
C GLU A 26 -14.66 18.26 30.38
N LYS A 27 -15.32 18.55 29.23
CA LYS A 27 -16.75 18.28 29.00
C LYS A 27 -17.03 16.88 28.45
N MET A 28 -15.98 16.10 28.09
CA MET A 28 -16.14 14.73 27.63
C MET A 28 -16.87 13.88 28.70
N SER A 29 -17.65 12.90 28.20
CA SER A 29 -18.29 11.91 29.07
C SER A 29 -17.23 11.10 29.86
N PRO A 30 -17.57 10.52 31.03
CA PRO A 30 -16.63 9.62 31.72
C PRO A 30 -16.15 8.45 30.87
N SER A 31 -17.02 7.91 30.03
CA SER A 31 -16.69 6.83 29.07
C SER A 31 -15.66 7.29 28.03
N ASP A 32 -15.85 8.48 27.45
CA ASP A 32 -14.93 9.03 26.45
C ASP A 32 -13.57 9.38 27.06
N LYS A 33 -13.57 9.93 28.29
CA LYS A 33 -12.32 10.17 29.02
C LYS A 33 -11.54 8.88 29.26
N GLN A 34 -12.24 7.82 29.67
CA GLN A 34 -11.62 6.51 29.86
C GLN A 34 -11.09 5.94 28.53
N LYS A 35 -11.87 6.01 27.44
CA LYS A 35 -11.46 5.60 26.09
C LYS A 35 -10.25 6.40 25.63
N PHE A 36 -10.27 7.72 25.78
CA PHE A 36 -9.14 8.58 25.41
C PHE A 36 -7.88 8.21 26.19
N ALA A 37 -7.97 8.01 27.50
CA ALA A 37 -6.82 7.60 28.33
C ALA A 37 -6.24 6.26 27.87
N THR A 38 -7.09 5.29 27.52
CA THR A 38 -6.66 3.98 27.01
C THR A 38 -5.93 4.11 25.67
N LEU A 39 -6.49 4.86 24.72
CA LEU A 39 -5.89 5.05 23.40
C LEU A 39 -4.60 5.88 23.47
N LYS A 40 -4.57 6.91 24.31
CA LYS A 40 -3.37 7.69 24.58
C LYS A 40 -2.24 6.84 25.17
N ALA A 41 -2.56 5.90 26.05
CA ALA A 41 -1.56 4.98 26.60
C ALA A 41 -0.95 4.05 25.53
N ARG A 42 -1.69 3.70 24.47
CA ARG A 42 -1.17 2.96 23.31
C ARG A 42 -0.17 3.81 22.51
N LEU A 43 -0.50 5.08 22.23
CA LEU A 43 0.42 6.04 21.58
C LEU A 43 1.73 6.19 22.38
N GLN A 44 1.64 6.32 23.70
CA GLN A 44 2.80 6.46 24.59
C GLN A 44 3.70 5.21 24.59
N LYS A 45 3.20 4.05 24.17
CA LYS A 45 3.98 2.83 23.97
C LYS A 45 4.57 2.71 22.58
N GLY A 46 4.45 3.75 21.75
CA GLY A 46 5.01 3.77 20.39
C GLY A 46 4.10 3.17 19.32
N GLU A 47 2.86 2.76 19.67
CA GLU A 47 1.95 2.22 18.64
C GLU A 47 1.58 3.30 17.62
N PRO A 48 1.66 3.02 16.30
CA PRO A 48 1.31 3.98 15.26
C PRO A 48 -0.11 4.54 15.45
N VAL A 49 -0.26 5.86 15.30
CA VAL A 49 -1.56 6.52 15.48
C VAL A 49 -2.64 5.95 14.58
N GLN A 50 -2.29 5.49 13.38
CA GLN A 50 -3.20 4.87 12.44
C GLN A 50 -3.78 3.56 13.00
N TYR A 51 -2.98 2.73 13.67
CA TYR A 51 -3.49 1.53 14.35
C TYR A 51 -4.30 1.86 15.59
N VAL A 52 -3.93 2.92 16.31
CA VAL A 52 -4.68 3.37 17.49
C VAL A 52 -6.05 3.90 17.11
N THR A 53 -6.15 4.67 16.03
CA THR A 53 -7.42 5.24 15.52
C THR A 53 -8.18 4.27 14.61
N GLY A 54 -7.50 3.26 14.08
CA GLY A 54 -8.05 2.34 13.08
C GLY A 54 -8.21 2.96 11.70
N LYS A 55 -7.51 4.09 11.41
CA LYS A 55 -7.68 4.86 10.18
C LYS A 55 -6.34 5.29 9.59
N ALA A 56 -6.20 5.17 8.28
CA ALA A 56 -5.12 5.73 7.50
C ALA A 56 -5.66 6.48 6.29
N PRO A 57 -5.22 7.72 6.01
CA PRO A 57 -5.59 8.42 4.79
C PRO A 57 -4.86 7.80 3.59
N PHE A 58 -5.52 7.73 2.43
CA PHE A 58 -4.92 7.32 1.16
C PHE A 58 -5.80 7.73 -0.01
N CYS A 59 -5.24 8.40 -1.02
CA CYS A 59 -5.95 8.92 -2.22
C CYS A 59 -7.26 9.64 -1.85
N GLY A 60 -7.20 10.56 -0.88
CA GLY A 60 -8.35 11.37 -0.43
C GLY A 60 -9.44 10.61 0.30
N ARG A 61 -9.19 9.38 0.76
CA ARG A 61 -10.12 8.52 1.51
C ARG A 61 -9.49 8.04 2.80
N PHE A 62 -10.31 7.45 3.69
CA PHE A 62 -9.82 6.79 4.89
C PHE A 62 -10.00 5.28 4.76
N PHE A 63 -8.91 4.56 4.99
CA PHE A 63 -8.88 3.11 5.02
C PHE A 63 -8.81 2.63 6.46
N HIS A 64 -9.55 1.58 6.77
CA HIS A 64 -9.39 0.87 8.04
C HIS A 64 -8.05 0.13 8.03
N VAL A 65 -7.27 0.32 9.10
CA VAL A 65 -6.02 -0.37 9.33
C VAL A 65 -5.94 -0.89 10.76
N GLU A 66 -5.36 -2.06 10.91
CA GLU A 66 -5.06 -2.69 12.20
C GLU A 66 -3.78 -3.52 12.06
N PRO A 67 -3.12 -3.95 13.16
CA PRO A 67 -1.93 -4.80 13.06
C PRO A 67 -2.17 -6.02 12.15
N GLY A 68 -1.30 -6.20 11.17
CA GLY A 68 -1.37 -7.26 10.15
C GLY A 68 -1.47 -6.78 8.71
N VAL A 69 -1.53 -5.46 8.48
CA VAL A 69 -1.34 -4.84 7.16
C VAL A 69 -0.39 -3.67 7.29
N LEU A 70 0.39 -3.41 6.24
CA LEU A 70 1.19 -2.20 6.14
C LEU A 70 0.28 -0.97 6.19
N ILE A 71 0.65 0.04 6.95
CA ILE A 71 -0.05 1.33 6.94
C ILE A 71 0.20 1.99 5.57
N PRO A 72 -0.84 2.38 4.82
CA PRO A 72 -0.69 3.08 3.55
C PRO A 72 0.27 4.26 3.64
N ARG A 73 1.18 4.39 2.67
CA ARG A 73 2.20 5.44 2.65
C ARG A 73 1.85 6.51 1.62
N PRO A 74 2.17 7.79 1.88
CA PRO A 74 1.94 8.86 0.92
C PRO A 74 2.64 8.63 -0.43
N GLU A 75 3.84 8.07 -0.42
CA GLU A 75 4.58 7.74 -1.64
C GLU A 75 3.83 6.74 -2.53
N THR A 76 3.11 5.80 -1.91
CA THR A 76 2.30 4.82 -2.66
C THR A 76 1.11 5.49 -3.38
N GLU A 77 0.62 6.65 -2.91
CA GLU A 77 -0.39 7.44 -3.64
C GLU A 77 0.17 7.94 -4.98
N GLU A 78 1.44 8.36 -5.02
CA GLU A 78 2.10 8.80 -6.25
C GLU A 78 2.18 7.66 -7.29
N LEU A 79 2.41 6.41 -6.85
CA LEU A 79 2.38 5.24 -7.74
C LEU A 79 0.98 5.05 -8.35
N VAL A 80 -0.07 5.22 -7.56
CA VAL A 80 -1.46 5.14 -8.05
C VAL A 80 -1.73 6.24 -9.07
N ASP A 81 -1.29 7.46 -8.81
CA ASP A 81 -1.47 8.60 -9.74
C ASP A 81 -0.75 8.36 -11.06
N MET A 82 0.48 7.84 -11.05
CA MET A 82 1.22 7.47 -12.27
C MET A 82 0.48 6.41 -13.11
N VAL A 83 -0.12 5.42 -12.45
CA VAL A 83 -0.92 4.39 -13.13
C VAL A 83 -2.19 5.01 -13.72
N ILE A 84 -2.86 5.91 -13.01
CA ILE A 84 -4.05 6.64 -13.51
C ILE A 84 -3.69 7.47 -14.75
N ASP A 85 -2.56 8.17 -14.73
CA ASP A 85 -2.10 8.96 -15.88
C ASP A 85 -1.82 8.07 -17.10
N ALA A 86 -1.21 6.90 -16.89
CA ALA A 86 -0.98 5.92 -17.96
C ALA A 86 -2.29 5.34 -18.52
N MET A 87 -3.35 5.20 -17.68
CA MET A 87 -4.67 4.73 -18.10
C MET A 87 -5.40 5.69 -19.03
N SER A 88 -5.08 6.99 -18.97
CA SER A 88 -5.79 8.04 -19.72
C SER A 88 -5.66 7.93 -21.25
N VAL A 89 -4.82 7.02 -21.74
CA VAL A 89 -4.50 6.83 -23.16
C VAL A 89 -5.46 5.86 -23.89
N GLY A 90 -6.42 5.21 -23.17
CA GLY A 90 -7.30 4.20 -23.77
C GLY A 90 -8.79 4.39 -23.44
N SER A 91 -9.68 3.99 -24.37
CA SER A 91 -11.15 4.11 -24.24
C SER A 91 -11.84 2.76 -23.95
N ARG A 92 -11.14 1.76 -23.44
CA ARG A 92 -11.67 0.42 -23.12
C ARG A 92 -11.59 0.12 -21.63
N PRO A 93 -12.46 -0.75 -21.10
CA PRO A 93 -12.32 -1.24 -19.73
C PRO A 93 -10.95 -1.89 -19.50
N LEU A 94 -10.30 -1.58 -18.38
CA LEU A 94 -8.97 -2.08 -18.03
C LEU A 94 -9.07 -3.16 -16.96
N SER A 95 -8.30 -4.24 -17.15
CA SER A 95 -8.09 -5.28 -16.16
C SER A 95 -6.80 -5.02 -15.40
N ILE A 96 -6.89 -4.86 -14.09
CA ILE A 96 -5.77 -4.48 -13.22
C ILE A 96 -5.55 -5.58 -12.17
N LEU A 97 -4.30 -5.93 -11.93
CA LEU A 97 -3.89 -6.81 -10.84
C LEU A 97 -3.01 -6.06 -9.85
N ASP A 98 -3.42 -6.01 -8.59
CA ASP A 98 -2.63 -5.50 -7.46
C ASP A 98 -2.05 -6.70 -6.69
N ILE A 99 -0.71 -6.80 -6.63
CA ILE A 99 -0.02 -7.92 -5.97
C ILE A 99 0.59 -7.44 -4.65
N GLY A 100 0.23 -8.11 -3.53
CA GLY A 100 0.57 -7.68 -2.18
C GLY A 100 -0.34 -6.55 -1.71
N THR A 101 -1.65 -6.71 -1.88
CA THR A 101 -2.64 -5.63 -1.70
C THR A 101 -2.73 -5.07 -0.27
N GLY A 102 -2.32 -5.82 0.75
CA GLY A 102 -2.32 -5.39 2.14
C GLY A 102 -3.70 -4.90 2.61
N SER A 103 -3.81 -3.62 2.91
CA SER A 103 -5.08 -2.99 3.30
C SER A 103 -6.09 -2.82 2.16
N GLY A 104 -5.68 -3.13 0.92
CA GLY A 104 -6.47 -2.90 -0.29
C GLY A 104 -6.39 -1.47 -0.83
N CYS A 105 -5.51 -0.63 -0.31
CA CYS A 105 -5.51 0.81 -0.62
C CYS A 105 -5.25 1.09 -2.11
N ILE A 106 -4.33 0.39 -2.76
CA ILE A 106 -4.07 0.50 -4.21
C ILE A 106 -5.27 -0.03 -5.00
N ALA A 107 -5.62 -1.30 -4.78
CA ALA A 107 -6.69 -1.99 -5.51
C ALA A 107 -8.02 -1.24 -5.46
N ILE A 108 -8.43 -0.81 -4.25
CA ILE A 108 -9.68 -0.10 -4.03
C ILE A 108 -9.67 1.28 -4.70
N SER A 109 -8.56 2.02 -4.60
CA SER A 109 -8.45 3.34 -5.24
C SER A 109 -8.60 3.24 -6.76
N LEU A 110 -8.02 2.21 -7.38
CA LEU A 110 -8.16 1.94 -8.81
C LEU A 110 -9.55 1.40 -9.17
N ALA A 111 -10.16 0.57 -8.32
CA ALA A 111 -11.51 0.02 -8.56
C ALA A 111 -12.63 1.07 -8.47
N LEU A 112 -12.38 2.20 -7.83
CA LEU A 112 -13.32 3.33 -7.78
C LEU A 112 -13.29 4.20 -9.04
N LEU A 113 -12.36 3.94 -9.96
CA LEU A 113 -12.32 4.59 -11.26
C LEU A 113 -13.31 3.94 -12.22
N LYS A 114 -13.79 4.72 -13.18
CA LYS A 114 -14.70 4.24 -14.20
C LYS A 114 -13.97 3.25 -15.14
N ASP A 115 -14.69 2.23 -15.59
CA ASP A 115 -14.22 1.28 -16.60
C ASP A 115 -12.96 0.50 -16.17
N THR A 116 -12.85 0.16 -14.89
CA THR A 116 -11.80 -0.73 -14.35
C THR A 116 -12.40 -2.01 -13.77
N THR A 117 -11.67 -3.11 -13.92
CA THR A 117 -11.89 -4.37 -13.21
C THR A 117 -10.62 -4.71 -12.46
N VAL A 118 -10.69 -4.76 -11.14
CA VAL A 118 -9.51 -4.94 -10.30
C VAL A 118 -9.56 -6.27 -9.57
N THR A 119 -8.48 -7.05 -9.71
CA THR A 119 -8.17 -8.21 -8.89
C THR A 119 -7.03 -7.85 -7.95
N ALA A 120 -7.08 -8.34 -6.72
CA ALA A 120 -6.09 -8.05 -5.71
C ALA A 120 -5.63 -9.33 -5.01
N TRP A 121 -4.34 -9.57 -5.01
CA TRP A 121 -3.71 -10.73 -4.39
C TRP A 121 -2.99 -10.36 -3.12
N ASP A 122 -3.08 -11.25 -2.14
CA ASP A 122 -2.23 -11.25 -0.95
C ASP A 122 -2.07 -12.68 -0.43
N ILE A 123 -0.93 -12.99 0.14
CA ILE A 123 -0.69 -14.27 0.80
C ILE A 123 -1.37 -14.33 2.16
N SER A 124 -1.57 -13.18 2.81
CA SER A 124 -2.14 -13.02 4.13
C SER A 124 -3.68 -12.99 4.07
N LYS A 125 -4.33 -14.05 4.56
CA LYS A 125 -5.80 -14.06 4.71
C LYS A 125 -6.30 -12.94 5.64
N LYS A 126 -5.46 -12.51 6.60
CA LYS A 126 -5.79 -11.38 7.48
C LYS A 126 -5.82 -10.07 6.70
N ALA A 127 -4.81 -9.83 5.85
CA ALA A 127 -4.77 -8.68 4.97
C ALA A 127 -6.01 -8.63 4.05
N LEU A 128 -6.35 -9.75 3.41
CA LEU A 128 -7.55 -9.86 2.56
C LEU A 128 -8.85 -9.60 3.33
N THR A 129 -8.93 -9.99 4.60
CA THR A 129 -10.09 -9.68 5.45
C THR A 129 -10.21 -8.17 5.69
N ILE A 130 -9.09 -7.49 5.94
CA ILE A 130 -9.05 -6.04 6.14
C ILE A 130 -9.37 -5.32 4.82
N ALA A 131 -8.76 -5.74 3.71
CA ALA A 131 -9.04 -5.21 2.38
C ALA A 131 -10.52 -5.35 1.98
N GLY A 132 -11.13 -6.50 2.27
CA GLY A 132 -12.56 -6.75 2.05
C GLY A 132 -13.46 -5.78 2.85
N LYS A 133 -13.15 -5.55 4.14
CA LYS A 133 -13.84 -4.53 4.95
C LYS A 133 -13.69 -3.13 4.34
N ASN A 134 -12.52 -2.77 3.87
CA ASN A 134 -12.28 -1.49 3.22
C ASN A 134 -13.06 -1.34 1.92
N ALA A 135 -13.12 -2.39 1.11
CA ALA A 135 -13.91 -2.39 -0.12
C ALA A 135 -15.41 -2.19 0.16
N GLU A 136 -15.95 -2.85 1.18
CA GLU A 136 -17.33 -2.65 1.64
C GLU A 136 -17.57 -1.21 2.12
N LEU A 137 -16.69 -0.69 2.99
CA LEU A 137 -16.80 0.67 3.54
C LEU A 137 -16.77 1.75 2.44
N LEU A 138 -15.92 1.55 1.43
CA LEU A 138 -15.73 2.51 0.34
C LEU A 138 -16.60 2.20 -0.89
N LYS A 139 -17.41 1.13 -0.83
CA LYS A 139 -18.31 0.68 -1.92
C LYS A 139 -17.56 0.40 -3.23
N ALA A 140 -16.36 -0.14 -3.13
CA ALA A 140 -15.56 -0.57 -4.26
C ALA A 140 -15.82 -2.05 -4.57
N THR A 141 -15.75 -2.43 -5.85
CA THR A 141 -15.81 -3.82 -6.28
C THR A 141 -14.41 -4.29 -6.65
N VAL A 142 -13.85 -5.18 -5.83
CA VAL A 142 -12.52 -5.76 -6.04
C VAL A 142 -12.62 -7.28 -5.87
N PHE A 143 -11.96 -8.03 -6.74
CA PHE A 143 -11.85 -9.49 -6.65
C PHE A 143 -10.61 -9.84 -5.81
N PHE A 144 -10.82 -10.27 -4.57
CA PHE A 144 -9.72 -10.62 -3.66
C PHE A 144 -9.41 -12.12 -3.75
N GLU A 145 -8.12 -12.46 -3.91
CA GLU A 145 -7.63 -13.83 -3.98
C GLU A 145 -6.45 -14.05 -3.05
N CYS A 146 -6.49 -15.16 -2.29
CA CYS A 146 -5.36 -15.57 -1.45
C CYS A 146 -4.33 -16.29 -2.32
N GLN A 147 -3.32 -15.55 -2.79
CA GLN A 147 -2.34 -16.03 -3.74
C GLN A 147 -0.91 -15.73 -3.29
N ASP A 148 -0.06 -16.75 -3.36
CA ASP A 148 1.39 -16.63 -3.21
C ASP A 148 2.01 -16.42 -4.59
N ILE A 149 2.66 -15.28 -4.82
CA ILE A 149 3.29 -14.97 -6.12
C ILE A 149 4.33 -16.00 -6.55
N PHE A 150 5.01 -16.61 -5.60
CA PHE A 150 6.02 -17.65 -5.88
C PHE A 150 5.40 -18.99 -6.34
N LYS A 151 4.09 -19.16 -6.14
CA LYS A 151 3.33 -20.36 -6.52
C LYS A 151 2.21 -20.08 -7.50
N ALA A 152 2.11 -18.82 -7.95
CA ALA A 152 1.06 -18.43 -8.89
C ALA A 152 1.23 -19.19 -10.20
N SER A 153 0.14 -19.80 -10.68
CA SER A 153 0.11 -20.38 -12.02
C SER A 153 0.06 -19.28 -13.06
N TYR A 154 0.84 -19.45 -14.12
CA TYR A 154 0.76 -18.53 -15.23
C TYR A 154 -0.59 -18.64 -15.94
N PRO A 155 -1.20 -17.52 -16.35
CA PRO A 155 -2.46 -17.57 -17.07
C PRO A 155 -2.27 -18.22 -18.47
N GLU A 156 -3.30 -18.93 -18.94
CA GLU A 156 -3.29 -19.54 -20.28
C GLU A 156 -3.19 -18.49 -21.40
N SER A 157 -3.63 -17.28 -21.15
CA SER A 157 -3.52 -16.13 -22.04
C SER A 157 -3.34 -14.83 -21.27
N PRO A 158 -2.67 -13.81 -21.86
CA PRO A 158 -2.51 -12.51 -21.24
C PRO A 158 -3.86 -11.90 -20.85
N SER A 159 -4.00 -11.53 -19.58
CA SER A 159 -5.28 -11.12 -18.98
C SER A 159 -5.27 -9.70 -18.47
N TRP A 160 -4.12 -9.17 -18.10
CA TRP A 160 -3.99 -7.90 -17.41
C TRP A 160 -3.53 -6.78 -18.34
N ASP A 161 -4.17 -5.62 -18.23
CA ASP A 161 -3.69 -4.40 -18.85
C ASP A 161 -2.61 -3.74 -18.00
N ILE A 162 -2.75 -3.89 -16.66
CA ILE A 162 -1.84 -3.30 -15.68
C ILE A 162 -1.60 -4.32 -14.56
N ILE A 163 -0.34 -4.46 -14.17
CA ILE A 163 0.05 -5.11 -12.91
C ILE A 163 0.77 -4.05 -12.07
N ILE A 164 0.32 -3.86 -10.84
CA ILE A 164 0.86 -2.90 -9.89
C ILE A 164 1.22 -3.62 -8.59
N SER A 165 2.30 -3.19 -7.93
CA SER A 165 2.68 -3.74 -6.63
C SER A 165 3.55 -2.77 -5.83
N ASN A 166 3.31 -2.73 -4.51
CA ASN A 166 4.25 -2.26 -3.51
C ASN A 166 4.69 -3.49 -2.69
N PRO A 167 5.63 -4.31 -3.19
CA PRO A 167 6.03 -5.54 -2.53
C PRO A 167 7.01 -5.27 -1.40
N PRO A 168 7.28 -6.23 -0.51
CA PRO A 168 8.38 -6.13 0.44
C PRO A 168 9.71 -5.91 -0.28
N TYR A 169 10.49 -4.91 0.18
CA TYR A 169 11.73 -4.52 -0.50
C TYR A 169 12.85 -4.07 0.44
N ILE A 170 12.64 -4.06 1.74
CA ILE A 170 13.64 -3.62 2.73
C ILE A 170 14.52 -4.81 3.09
N CYS A 171 15.83 -4.70 2.88
CA CYS A 171 16.75 -5.74 3.32
C CYS A 171 16.84 -5.76 4.86
N GLN A 172 17.07 -6.93 5.46
CA GLN A 172 17.18 -7.10 6.92
C GLN A 172 18.22 -6.16 7.54
N LYS A 173 19.35 -5.93 6.86
CA LYS A 173 20.41 -5.00 7.28
C LYS A 173 19.98 -3.54 7.37
N GLU A 174 18.90 -3.16 6.68
CA GLU A 174 18.37 -1.80 6.71
C GLU A 174 17.47 -1.54 7.94
N ALA A 175 17.07 -2.60 8.66
CA ALA A 175 16.22 -2.49 9.86
C ALA A 175 16.76 -1.53 10.92
N ALA A 176 18.09 -1.48 11.09
CA ALA A 176 18.73 -0.58 12.05
C ALA A 176 18.52 0.92 11.75
N LEU A 177 18.10 1.28 10.53
CA LEU A 177 17.84 2.66 10.09
C LEU A 177 16.34 3.02 10.16
N MET A 178 15.49 2.07 10.50
CA MET A 178 14.04 2.25 10.55
C MET A 178 13.59 2.76 11.92
N GLU A 179 12.43 3.42 11.93
CA GLU A 179 11.80 3.83 13.17
C GLU A 179 11.28 2.63 13.95
N SER A 180 11.43 2.64 15.28
CA SER A 180 11.03 1.54 16.15
C SER A 180 9.52 1.26 16.09
N ASN A 181 8.69 2.28 15.91
CA ASN A 181 7.24 2.12 15.77
C ASN A 181 6.85 1.27 14.54
N VAL A 182 7.60 1.34 13.45
CA VAL A 182 7.41 0.48 12.27
C VAL A 182 7.85 -0.95 12.59
N LEU A 183 9.06 -1.11 13.13
CA LEU A 183 9.63 -2.42 13.45
C LEU A 183 8.82 -3.21 14.48
N ASP A 184 8.29 -2.52 15.48
CA ASP A 184 7.61 -3.17 16.60
C ASP A 184 6.14 -3.49 16.31
N HIS A 185 5.52 -2.86 15.30
CA HIS A 185 4.06 -2.93 15.13
C HIS A 185 3.60 -3.35 13.73
N GLU A 186 4.36 -3.04 12.67
CA GLU A 186 3.95 -3.40 11.31
C GLU A 186 4.43 -4.82 10.92
N PRO A 187 3.71 -5.53 10.04
CA PRO A 187 4.04 -6.92 9.73
C PRO A 187 5.37 -7.01 8.97
N HIS A 188 6.32 -7.74 9.53
CA HIS A 188 7.66 -7.92 8.94
C HIS A 188 7.63 -8.56 7.56
N GLU A 189 6.65 -9.43 7.31
CA GLU A 189 6.41 -10.06 5.99
C GLU A 189 6.01 -9.06 4.90
N ALA A 190 5.49 -7.88 5.27
CA ALA A 190 5.16 -6.81 4.33
C ALA A 190 6.32 -5.82 4.13
N LEU A 191 7.41 -5.94 4.90
CA LEU A 191 8.53 -5.01 4.89
C LEU A 191 9.79 -5.65 4.30
N PHE A 192 10.16 -6.84 4.77
CA PHE A 192 11.51 -7.36 4.63
C PHE A 192 11.70 -8.41 3.54
N VAL A 193 12.88 -8.35 2.94
CA VAL A 193 13.46 -9.39 2.08
C VAL A 193 14.82 -9.84 2.65
N PRO A 194 15.30 -11.05 2.28
CA PRO A 194 16.66 -11.48 2.61
C PRO A 194 17.71 -10.53 2.03
N ASP A 195 18.81 -10.32 2.74
CA ASP A 195 19.90 -9.41 2.32
C ASP A 195 20.55 -9.85 1.01
N GLU A 196 20.56 -11.15 0.73
CA GLU A 196 21.12 -11.77 -0.46
C GLU A 196 20.20 -11.67 -1.68
N GLU A 197 18.91 -11.42 -1.48
CA GLU A 197 17.89 -11.43 -2.52
C GLU A 197 17.02 -10.15 -2.50
N PRO A 198 17.63 -8.95 -2.66
CA PRO A 198 16.90 -7.68 -2.57
C PRO A 198 15.83 -7.51 -3.65
N LEU A 199 15.91 -8.25 -4.75
CA LEU A 199 14.97 -8.21 -5.87
C LEU A 199 13.96 -9.37 -5.87
N LEU A 200 13.92 -10.18 -4.81
CA LEU A 200 13.17 -11.43 -4.74
C LEU A 200 11.72 -11.33 -5.26
N PHE A 201 10.95 -10.40 -4.72
CA PHE A 201 9.55 -10.21 -5.13
C PHE A 201 9.44 -9.60 -6.53
N TYR A 202 10.29 -8.62 -6.86
CA TYR A 202 10.27 -7.96 -8.17
C TYR A 202 10.51 -8.94 -9.30
N GLU A 203 11.49 -9.86 -9.13
CA GLU A 203 11.79 -10.88 -10.14
C GLU A 203 10.64 -11.88 -10.29
N ALA A 204 10.02 -12.29 -9.18
CA ALA A 204 8.87 -13.19 -9.22
C ALA A 204 7.66 -12.55 -9.92
N ILE A 205 7.36 -11.29 -9.57
CA ILE A 205 6.26 -10.52 -10.17
C ILE A 205 6.56 -10.25 -11.65
N GLY A 206 7.80 -9.84 -11.98
CA GLY A 206 8.21 -9.61 -13.37
C GLY A 206 8.04 -10.85 -14.26
N LYS A 207 8.49 -12.02 -13.78
CA LYS A 207 8.28 -13.30 -14.49
C LYS A 207 6.81 -13.61 -14.72
N TYR A 208 5.96 -13.38 -13.72
CA TYR A 208 4.52 -13.54 -13.84
C TYR A 208 3.94 -12.53 -14.85
N ALA A 209 4.37 -11.28 -14.75
CA ALA A 209 3.85 -10.17 -15.55
C ALA A 209 4.12 -10.35 -17.06
N LEU A 210 5.28 -10.88 -17.44
CA LEU A 210 5.59 -11.17 -18.86
C LEU A 210 4.61 -12.15 -19.53
N GLN A 211 3.98 -13.01 -18.77
CA GLN A 211 2.98 -13.95 -19.31
C GLN A 211 1.54 -13.48 -19.03
N GLY A 212 1.36 -12.68 -17.99
CA GLY A 212 0.05 -12.19 -17.56
C GLY A 212 -0.38 -10.89 -18.21
N LEU A 213 0.55 -10.01 -18.57
CA LEU A 213 0.25 -8.75 -19.23
C LEU A 213 -0.13 -8.95 -20.71
N LYS A 214 -1.10 -8.19 -21.15
CA LYS A 214 -1.43 -8.02 -22.57
C LYS A 214 -0.30 -7.26 -23.26
N GLN A 215 -0.26 -7.33 -24.58
CA GLN A 215 0.72 -6.58 -25.37
C GLN A 215 0.70 -5.08 -25.02
N ASN A 216 1.86 -4.52 -24.73
CA ASN A 216 2.04 -3.17 -24.19
C ASN A 216 1.32 -2.95 -22.85
N GLY A 217 1.14 -3.99 -22.07
CA GLY A 217 0.62 -3.89 -20.70
C GLY A 217 1.66 -3.28 -19.76
N LEU A 218 1.19 -2.53 -18.77
CA LEU A 218 2.02 -1.79 -17.82
C LEU A 218 2.34 -2.64 -16.59
N LEU A 219 3.62 -2.71 -16.21
CA LEU A 219 4.08 -3.15 -14.91
C LEU A 219 4.58 -1.94 -14.11
N ALA A 220 4.05 -1.73 -12.92
CA ALA A 220 4.39 -0.61 -12.06
C ALA A 220 4.73 -1.07 -10.63
N PHE A 221 5.86 -0.58 -10.11
CA PHE A 221 6.37 -0.91 -8.78
C PHE A 221 6.70 0.33 -7.95
N GLU A 222 6.44 0.26 -6.64
CA GLU A 222 7.20 1.01 -5.66
C GLU A 222 8.49 0.24 -5.36
N ILE A 223 9.64 0.94 -5.23
CA ILE A 223 10.96 0.31 -5.18
C ILE A 223 11.83 0.81 -4.04
N ASN A 224 12.79 -0.03 -3.62
CA ASN A 224 13.92 0.40 -2.81
C ASN A 224 14.93 1.17 -3.68
N PRO A 225 15.21 2.45 -3.41
CA PRO A 225 16.13 3.26 -4.20
C PRO A 225 17.56 2.69 -4.27
N LEU A 226 17.98 1.91 -3.26
CA LEU A 226 19.33 1.31 -3.23
C LEU A 226 19.54 0.29 -4.34
N TYR A 227 18.47 -0.32 -4.84
CA TYR A 227 18.52 -1.39 -5.84
C TYR A 227 17.86 -1.01 -7.16
N ALA A 228 17.52 0.28 -7.36
CA ALA A 228 16.80 0.74 -8.55
C ALA A 228 17.46 0.36 -9.86
N ASN A 229 18.79 0.55 -9.99
CA ASN A 229 19.53 0.18 -11.21
C ASN A 229 19.61 -1.34 -11.42
N GLN A 230 19.78 -2.11 -10.34
CA GLN A 230 19.81 -3.58 -10.46
C GLN A 230 18.43 -4.11 -10.89
N LEU A 231 17.34 -3.50 -10.40
CA LEU A 231 15.99 -3.85 -10.81
C LEU A 231 15.74 -3.46 -12.28
N TYR A 232 16.21 -2.28 -12.71
CA TYR A 232 16.16 -1.89 -14.13
C TYR A 232 16.83 -2.92 -15.03
N ASP A 233 18.05 -3.33 -14.69
CA ASP A 233 18.80 -4.33 -15.46
C ASP A 233 18.07 -5.69 -15.46
N SER A 234 17.54 -6.12 -14.31
CA SER A 234 16.78 -7.37 -14.17
C SER A 234 15.54 -7.38 -15.05
N LEU A 235 14.73 -6.31 -15.04
CA LEU A 235 13.52 -6.19 -15.85
C LEU A 235 13.86 -6.13 -17.36
N SER A 236 14.93 -5.41 -17.74
CA SER A 236 15.41 -5.37 -19.11
C SER A 236 15.84 -6.75 -19.59
N HIS A 237 16.57 -7.53 -18.79
CA HIS A 237 16.95 -8.90 -19.12
C HIS A 237 15.76 -9.85 -19.19
N GLN A 238 14.72 -9.61 -18.43
CA GLN A 238 13.47 -10.38 -18.50
C GLN A 238 12.71 -10.11 -19.83
N GLY A 239 12.91 -8.97 -20.49
CA GLY A 239 12.29 -8.63 -21.76
C GLY A 239 11.31 -7.45 -21.71
N PHE A 240 11.22 -6.72 -20.57
CA PHE A 240 10.46 -5.48 -20.52
C PHE A 240 11.15 -4.36 -21.29
N HIS A 241 10.36 -3.44 -21.84
CA HIS A 241 10.84 -2.27 -22.58
C HIS A 241 10.27 -0.96 -22.00
N ASP A 242 10.78 0.17 -22.48
CA ASP A 242 10.41 1.53 -22.03
C ASP A 242 10.45 1.68 -20.50
N ILE A 243 11.50 1.09 -19.90
CA ILE A 243 11.68 1.05 -18.46
C ILE A 243 12.08 2.44 -17.96
N SER A 244 11.30 2.99 -17.04
CA SER A 244 11.52 4.30 -16.43
C SER A 244 11.65 4.19 -14.93
N ILE A 245 12.75 4.71 -14.36
CA ILE A 245 12.89 4.93 -12.93
C ILE A 245 12.43 6.35 -12.63
N VAL A 246 11.45 6.49 -11.75
CA VAL A 246 10.82 7.78 -11.41
C VAL A 246 11.08 8.13 -9.96
N ASN A 247 11.36 9.42 -9.72
CA ASN A 247 11.54 9.93 -8.37
C ASN A 247 10.19 10.26 -7.73
N ASP A 248 10.13 10.10 -6.41
CA ASP A 248 9.04 10.64 -5.60
C ASP A 248 9.11 12.18 -5.51
N SER A 249 8.10 12.80 -4.89
CA SER A 249 8.02 14.24 -4.68
C SER A 249 9.17 14.81 -3.83
N PHE A 250 9.94 13.96 -3.15
CA PHE A 250 11.13 14.33 -2.39
C PHE A 250 12.44 14.15 -3.17
N GLY A 251 12.37 13.71 -4.43
CA GLY A 251 13.52 13.53 -5.32
C GLY A 251 14.27 12.21 -5.15
N LYS A 252 13.70 11.22 -4.45
CA LYS A 252 14.27 9.87 -4.32
C LYS A 252 13.70 8.95 -5.39
N GLN A 253 14.54 8.13 -6.02
CA GLN A 253 14.09 7.05 -6.89
C GLN A 253 13.15 6.13 -6.10
N ARG A 254 11.87 6.12 -6.47
CA ARG A 254 10.83 5.43 -5.71
C ARG A 254 9.96 4.52 -6.54
N PHE A 255 9.92 4.73 -7.83
CA PHE A 255 9.05 3.97 -8.70
C PHE A 255 9.79 3.45 -9.92
N ILE A 256 9.32 2.32 -10.45
CA ILE A 256 9.72 1.84 -11.76
C ILE A 256 8.47 1.45 -12.54
N LEU A 257 8.40 1.91 -13.78
CA LEU A 257 7.35 1.59 -14.72
C LEU A 257 7.99 1.00 -15.97
N CYS A 258 7.38 -0.06 -16.52
CA CYS A 258 7.85 -0.69 -17.76
C CYS A 258 6.70 -1.38 -18.46
N TYR A 259 6.93 -1.75 -19.74
CA TYR A 259 5.91 -2.36 -20.60
C TYR A 259 6.35 -3.75 -21.10
N SER A 260 5.36 -4.64 -21.30
CA SER A 260 5.55 -6.00 -21.80
C SER A 260 5.62 -6.07 -23.33
#